data_5a143790f052e8ea593726f141c09fa8
#
_entry.id   5a143790f052e8ea593726f141c09fa8
#
_cell.length_a   1.000
_cell.length_b   1.000
_cell.length_c   1.000
_cell.angle_alpha   90.00
_cell.angle_beta   90.00
_cell.angle_gamma   90.00
#
_symmetry.space_group_name_H-M   'P 1'
#
loop_
_entity.id
_entity.type
_entity.pdbx_description
1 polymer ?
#
loop_
_entity_poly.entity_id
_entity_poly.type
_entity_poly.pdbx_seq_one_letter_code
_entity_poly.pdbx_strand_id
1 'polypeptide(L)'
;MTTEEKRNVIVRSALSRERKNKYSQDSDKRTRIESGWGDCSGTVWYWYYKKLGMNIGGNTEAQINKGRRVDVAINNGVPDEKNMRKGDLLFFRGQDNSRTDGVGHVEMYIGDGKIFGHGSGVGGTVKVMSEYCRMRQGQKSTEKLKNKGLICVKRYIEDDELTEVNDIVWELAHRGIVSNSDLWVEKLKEDVNAYWLARKTVKYIREHE
;
A
#
# COMPACT_ATOMS: atom_id res chain seq x y z
N MET A 1 -11.78 -15.93 4.03
CA MET A 1 -11.77 -14.44 4.04
C MET A 1 -11.71 -13.95 2.62
N THR A 2 -12.62 -13.06 2.25
CA THR A 2 -12.57 -12.30 0.99
C THR A 2 -11.38 -11.33 1.01
N THR A 3 -11.04 -10.78 -0.14
CA THR A 3 -9.97 -9.78 -0.26
C THR A 3 -10.23 -8.56 0.63
N GLU A 4 -11.46 -8.05 0.64
CA GLU A 4 -11.84 -6.90 1.47
C GLU A 4 -11.79 -7.24 2.97
N GLU A 5 -12.20 -8.44 3.38
CA GLU A 5 -12.04 -8.89 4.77
C GLU A 5 -10.58 -8.94 5.20
N LYS A 6 -9.66 -9.43 4.34
CA LYS A 6 -8.22 -9.45 4.62
C LYS A 6 -7.68 -8.03 4.81
N ARG A 7 -8.05 -7.08 3.92
CA ARG A 7 -7.68 -5.67 4.02
C ARG A 7 -8.16 -5.04 5.32
N ASN A 8 -9.42 -5.26 5.67
CA ASN A 8 -10.02 -4.73 6.88
C ASN A 8 -9.41 -5.34 8.16
N VAL A 9 -9.03 -6.62 8.14
CA VAL A 9 -8.35 -7.27 9.28
C VAL A 9 -7.01 -6.60 9.59
N ILE A 10 -6.15 -6.37 8.59
CA ILE A 10 -4.85 -5.75 8.84
C ILE A 10 -4.98 -4.28 9.25
N VAL A 11 -5.91 -3.52 8.66
CA VAL A 11 -6.15 -2.11 9.03
C VAL A 11 -6.67 -2.00 10.45
N ARG A 12 -7.69 -2.81 10.84
CA ARG A 12 -8.18 -2.83 12.22
C ARG A 12 -7.08 -3.23 13.21
N SER A 13 -6.24 -4.21 12.86
CA SER A 13 -5.11 -4.62 13.69
C SER A 13 -4.11 -3.49 13.89
N ALA A 14 -3.82 -2.71 12.83
CA ALA A 14 -2.96 -1.53 12.91
C ALA A 14 -3.56 -0.47 13.85
N LEU A 15 -4.79 -0.07 13.62
CA LEU A 15 -5.47 0.96 14.41
C LEU A 15 -5.62 0.56 15.90
N SER A 16 -5.82 -0.72 16.20
CA SER A 16 -5.88 -1.20 17.58
C SER A 16 -4.60 -0.98 18.38
N ARG A 17 -3.48 -0.75 17.69
CA ARG A 17 -2.15 -0.53 18.27
C ARG A 17 -1.68 0.92 18.17
N GLU A 18 -2.56 1.84 17.77
CA GLU A 18 -2.21 3.26 17.69
C GLU A 18 -1.68 3.78 19.02
N ARG A 19 -0.47 4.39 18.97
CA ARG A 19 0.28 4.94 20.12
C ARG A 19 0.56 3.97 21.26
N LYS A 20 0.36 2.66 21.08
CA LYS A 20 0.55 1.66 22.16
C LYS A 20 1.90 0.98 22.15
N ASN A 21 2.66 1.07 21.05
CA ASN A 21 3.92 0.35 20.91
C ASN A 21 5.11 1.30 20.97
N LYS A 22 6.17 0.89 21.63
CA LYS A 22 7.47 1.57 21.61
C LYS A 22 8.24 1.15 20.35
N TYR A 23 9.01 2.06 19.78
CA TYR A 23 9.88 1.75 18.65
C TYR A 23 11.14 1.03 19.11
N SER A 24 11.49 -0.07 18.47
CA SER A 24 12.77 -0.74 18.62
C SER A 24 13.15 -1.48 17.35
N GLN A 25 14.43 -1.39 16.98
CA GLN A 25 15.04 -2.16 15.90
C GLN A 25 15.78 -3.41 16.40
N ASP A 26 15.78 -3.66 17.71
CA ASP A 26 16.38 -4.86 18.31
C ASP A 26 15.68 -6.11 17.75
N SER A 27 16.48 -7.10 17.36
CA SER A 27 15.98 -8.32 16.71
C SER A 27 14.90 -9.07 17.52
N ASP A 28 15.01 -9.01 18.83
CA ASP A 28 14.09 -9.66 19.77
C ASP A 28 12.81 -8.82 20.06
N LYS A 29 12.77 -7.53 19.72
CA LYS A 29 11.65 -6.61 19.99
C LYS A 29 10.88 -6.17 18.76
N ARG A 30 11.56 -5.92 17.63
CA ARG A 30 11.02 -5.27 16.45
C ARG A 30 9.73 -5.89 15.86
N THR A 31 9.42 -7.13 16.20
CA THR A 31 8.23 -7.87 15.76
C THR A 31 7.28 -8.27 16.89
N ARG A 32 7.53 -7.80 18.13
CA ARG A 32 6.69 -8.14 19.31
C ARG A 32 5.54 -7.15 19.48
N ILE A 33 4.69 -7.04 18.49
CA ILE A 33 3.64 -6.03 18.41
C ILE A 33 2.66 -6.13 19.57
N GLU A 34 2.24 -7.35 19.95
CA GLU A 34 1.31 -7.55 21.07
C GLU A 34 1.96 -7.24 22.43
N SER A 35 3.26 -7.35 22.54
CA SER A 35 4.01 -7.00 23.76
C SER A 35 4.40 -5.52 23.82
N GLY A 36 3.89 -4.68 22.90
CA GLY A 36 4.11 -3.24 22.94
C GLY A 36 5.41 -2.76 22.26
N TRP A 37 5.98 -3.54 21.33
CA TRP A 37 7.19 -3.18 20.61
C TRP A 37 7.04 -3.37 19.09
N GLY A 38 7.78 -2.60 18.32
CA GLY A 38 7.85 -2.76 16.87
C GLY A 38 8.76 -1.76 16.19
N ASP A 39 9.19 -2.06 14.97
CA ASP A 39 9.72 -1.08 14.02
C ASP A 39 8.79 -0.97 12.81
N CYS A 40 9.10 -0.15 11.83
CA CYS A 40 8.25 0.06 10.66
C CYS A 40 7.96 -1.25 9.90
N SER A 41 9.00 -1.97 9.52
CA SER A 41 8.89 -3.19 8.72
C SER A 41 8.45 -4.42 9.52
N GLY A 42 8.88 -4.54 10.77
CA GLY A 42 8.46 -5.62 11.68
C GLY A 42 6.96 -5.56 11.99
N THR A 43 6.43 -4.35 12.10
CA THR A 43 5.01 -4.14 12.38
C THR A 43 4.14 -4.54 11.19
N VAL A 44 4.46 -4.11 9.97
CA VAL A 44 3.70 -4.52 8.78
C VAL A 44 3.86 -6.01 8.51
N TRP A 45 5.09 -6.57 8.68
CA TRP A 45 5.28 -8.02 8.60
C TRP A 45 4.38 -8.77 9.58
N TYR A 46 4.28 -8.30 10.83
CA TYR A 46 3.45 -8.94 11.86
C TYR A 46 1.98 -9.03 11.42
N TRP A 47 1.39 -7.96 10.90
CA TRP A 47 0.00 -7.97 10.48
C TRP A 47 -0.24 -8.92 9.31
N TYR A 48 0.61 -8.86 8.28
CA TYR A 48 0.49 -9.77 7.14
C TYR A 48 0.72 -11.22 7.53
N TYR A 49 1.77 -11.51 8.29
CA TYR A 49 2.12 -12.88 8.64
C TYR A 49 1.19 -13.47 9.71
N LYS A 50 1.00 -12.77 10.84
CA LYS A 50 0.22 -13.30 11.97
C LYS A 50 -1.28 -13.26 11.74
N LYS A 51 -1.81 -12.30 10.98
CA LYS A 51 -3.26 -12.18 10.75
C LYS A 51 -3.72 -12.86 9.47
N LEU A 52 -2.86 -12.98 8.46
CA LEU A 52 -3.23 -13.53 7.14
C LEU A 52 -2.38 -14.72 6.69
N GLY A 53 -1.34 -15.12 7.43
CA GLY A 53 -0.40 -16.17 7.00
C GLY A 53 0.52 -15.77 5.83
N MET A 54 0.56 -14.50 5.47
CA MET A 54 1.29 -14.00 4.29
C MET A 54 2.69 -13.51 4.66
N ASN A 55 3.73 -14.20 4.20
CA ASN A 55 5.12 -13.78 4.43
C ASN A 55 5.59 -12.76 3.40
N ILE A 56 5.46 -11.48 3.75
CA ILE A 56 5.88 -10.35 2.92
C ILE A 56 7.38 -9.99 3.06
N GLY A 57 8.11 -10.66 3.93
CA GLY A 57 9.51 -10.34 4.25
C GLY A 57 9.66 -9.59 5.58
N GLY A 58 10.74 -9.91 6.32
CA GLY A 58 10.94 -9.43 7.70
C GLY A 58 11.55 -8.02 7.83
N ASN A 59 11.97 -7.38 6.74
CA ASN A 59 12.55 -6.04 6.74
C ASN A 59 12.19 -5.28 5.46
N THR A 60 12.46 -3.97 5.41
CA THR A 60 12.10 -3.12 4.26
C THR A 60 12.72 -3.57 2.95
N GLU A 61 13.96 -4.08 2.96
CA GLU A 61 14.65 -4.61 1.78
C GLU A 61 13.92 -5.84 1.20
N ALA A 62 13.61 -6.81 2.05
CA ALA A 62 12.88 -8.01 1.63
C ALA A 62 11.45 -7.67 1.18
N GLN A 63 10.82 -6.68 1.83
CA GLN A 63 9.46 -6.24 1.51
C GLN A 63 9.41 -5.55 0.16
N ILE A 64 10.23 -4.54 -0.12
CA ILE A 64 10.17 -3.80 -1.39
C ILE A 64 10.40 -4.70 -2.61
N ASN A 65 11.17 -5.80 -2.44
CA ASN A 65 11.46 -6.78 -3.48
C ASN A 65 10.33 -7.82 -3.69
N LYS A 66 9.33 -7.82 -2.80
CA LYS A 66 8.12 -8.66 -2.92
C LYS A 66 6.90 -7.80 -3.25
N GLY A 67 5.80 -8.46 -3.52
CA GLY A 67 4.55 -7.80 -3.85
C GLY A 67 4.55 -7.11 -5.23
N ARG A 68 3.38 -6.88 -5.75
CA ARG A 68 3.18 -6.20 -7.02
C ARG A 68 3.32 -4.69 -6.85
N ARG A 69 4.00 -4.02 -7.76
CA ARG A 69 4.02 -2.55 -7.80
C ARG A 69 2.63 -2.05 -8.19
N VAL A 70 2.10 -1.12 -7.42
CA VAL A 70 0.86 -0.42 -7.76
C VAL A 70 1.21 0.71 -8.71
N ASP A 71 0.48 0.78 -9.81
CA ASP A 71 0.61 1.88 -10.77
C ASP A 71 -0.14 3.10 -10.23
N VAL A 72 0.64 4.05 -9.70
CA VAL A 72 0.15 5.32 -9.15
C VAL A 72 1.00 6.46 -9.68
N ALA A 73 0.35 7.52 -10.14
CA ALA A 73 1.06 8.76 -10.45
C ALA A 73 1.62 9.36 -9.13
N ILE A 74 2.88 9.81 -9.16
CA ILE A 74 3.52 10.45 -8.01
C ILE A 74 3.77 11.92 -8.34
N ASN A 75 2.97 12.80 -7.74
CA ASN A 75 3.02 14.25 -7.95
C ASN A 75 3.64 14.92 -6.72
N ASN A 76 4.78 15.57 -6.89
CA ASN A 76 5.53 16.21 -5.78
C ASN A 76 5.79 15.28 -4.59
N GLY A 77 6.13 14.00 -4.88
CA GLY A 77 6.39 12.98 -3.86
C GLY A 77 5.14 12.36 -3.22
N VAL A 78 3.94 12.77 -3.62
CA VAL A 78 2.66 12.24 -3.12
C VAL A 78 2.04 11.31 -4.17
N PRO A 79 1.71 10.06 -3.83
CA PRO A 79 1.02 9.16 -4.74
C PRO A 79 -0.46 9.56 -4.89
N ASP A 80 -0.99 9.41 -6.10
CA ASP A 80 -2.43 9.45 -6.33
C ASP A 80 -3.08 8.21 -5.70
N GLU A 81 -4.09 8.41 -4.88
CA GLU A 81 -4.75 7.31 -4.17
C GLU A 81 -5.81 6.56 -4.99
N LYS A 82 -6.15 7.03 -6.19
CA LYS A 82 -7.18 6.43 -7.05
C LYS A 82 -7.04 4.92 -7.21
N ASN A 83 -5.80 4.43 -7.41
CA ASN A 83 -5.50 3.01 -7.59
C ASN A 83 -5.04 2.31 -6.30
N MET A 84 -5.00 3.03 -5.16
CA MET A 84 -4.57 2.45 -3.90
C MET A 84 -5.70 1.70 -3.20
N ARG A 85 -5.34 0.66 -2.45
CA ARG A 85 -6.27 -0.13 -1.63
C ARG A 85 -5.74 -0.18 -0.19
N LYS A 86 -6.65 -0.27 0.77
CA LYS A 86 -6.27 -0.51 2.18
C LYS A 86 -5.31 -1.69 2.27
N GLY A 87 -4.23 -1.52 3.01
CA GLY A 87 -3.17 -2.49 3.11
C GLY A 87 -2.01 -2.31 2.11
N ASP A 88 -2.13 -1.48 1.07
CA ASP A 88 -0.98 -1.18 0.22
C ASP A 88 0.15 -0.55 1.05
N LEU A 89 1.39 -0.91 0.76
CA LEU A 89 2.56 -0.45 1.49
C LEU A 89 3.32 0.61 0.69
N LEU A 90 3.55 1.76 1.32
CA LEU A 90 4.34 2.87 0.79
C LEU A 90 5.78 2.73 1.27
N PHE A 91 6.73 2.65 0.36
CA PHE A 91 8.15 2.54 0.67
C PHE A 91 8.89 3.86 0.46
N PHE A 92 9.69 4.25 1.45
CA PHE A 92 10.40 5.51 1.47
C PHE A 92 11.91 5.29 1.60
N ARG A 93 12.70 6.21 1.04
CA ARG A 93 14.16 6.21 1.20
C ARG A 93 14.56 6.43 2.66
N GLY A 94 15.64 5.76 3.06
CA GLY A 94 16.30 5.93 4.35
C GLY A 94 17.62 6.69 4.24
N GLN A 95 18.57 6.33 5.09
CA GLN A 95 19.96 6.82 5.04
C GLN A 95 20.88 5.84 4.32
N ASP A 96 20.53 4.55 4.32
CA ASP A 96 21.34 3.50 3.71
C ASP A 96 21.03 3.42 2.21
N ASN A 97 22.02 3.68 1.38
CA ASN A 97 21.93 3.64 -0.08
C ASN A 97 22.45 2.32 -0.68
N SER A 98 22.88 1.36 0.14
CA SER A 98 23.25 0.00 -0.30
C SER A 98 22.03 -0.87 -0.60
N ARG A 99 20.87 -0.52 -0.06
CA ARG A 99 19.60 -1.23 -0.24
C ARG A 99 18.92 -0.88 -1.57
N THR A 100 18.00 -1.73 -2.00
CA THR A 100 17.17 -1.51 -3.20
C THR A 100 16.55 -0.10 -3.16
N ASP A 101 16.87 0.73 -4.15
CA ASP A 101 16.44 2.13 -4.25
C ASP A 101 16.71 2.98 -2.98
N GLY A 102 17.60 2.50 -2.09
CA GLY A 102 17.89 3.14 -0.81
C GLY A 102 16.76 3.02 0.21
N VAL A 103 15.92 1.99 0.13
CA VAL A 103 14.77 1.83 1.02
C VAL A 103 15.16 1.75 2.49
N GLY A 104 14.45 2.50 3.32
CA GLY A 104 14.72 2.52 4.77
C GLY A 104 13.48 2.63 5.64
N HIS A 105 12.30 2.82 5.04
CA HIS A 105 11.06 2.98 5.80
C HIS A 105 9.84 2.51 5.02
N VAL A 106 8.79 2.10 5.76
CA VAL A 106 7.53 1.63 5.20
C VAL A 106 6.35 2.13 6.05
N GLU A 107 5.29 2.55 5.38
CA GLU A 107 3.98 2.90 5.95
C GLU A 107 2.89 2.09 5.24
N MET A 108 1.76 1.85 5.89
CA MET A 108 0.62 1.16 5.30
C MET A 108 -0.51 2.14 5.00
N TYR A 109 -1.04 2.11 3.78
CA TYR A 109 -2.25 2.84 3.42
C TYR A 109 -3.48 2.22 4.11
N ILE A 110 -4.26 3.05 4.80
CA ILE A 110 -5.43 2.61 5.57
C ILE A 110 -6.76 3.12 5.01
N GLY A 111 -6.71 3.82 3.87
CA GLY A 111 -7.86 4.44 3.21
C GLY A 111 -7.99 5.94 3.51
N ASP A 112 -8.83 6.62 2.74
CA ASP A 112 -9.23 8.02 2.95
C ASP A 112 -8.04 8.99 3.09
N GLY A 113 -7.03 8.86 2.23
CA GLY A 113 -5.83 9.69 2.26
C GLY A 113 -4.96 9.51 3.51
N LYS A 114 -5.11 8.42 4.24
CA LYS A 114 -4.40 8.16 5.50
C LYS A 114 -3.47 6.97 5.41
N ILE A 115 -2.38 7.05 6.16
CA ILE A 115 -1.40 5.98 6.34
C ILE A 115 -1.18 5.70 7.82
N PHE A 116 -0.70 4.49 8.11
CA PHE A 116 -0.31 4.07 9.46
C PHE A 116 1.07 3.44 9.43
N GLY A 117 1.92 3.80 10.38
CA GLY A 117 3.20 3.14 10.54
C GLY A 117 3.95 3.53 11.79
N HIS A 118 4.99 2.76 12.08
CA HIS A 118 5.89 2.94 13.20
C HIS A 118 7.13 3.74 12.79
N GLY A 119 7.26 4.95 13.32
CA GLY A 119 8.49 5.74 13.26
C GLY A 119 9.25 5.71 14.59
N SER A 120 10.46 6.28 14.60
CA SER A 120 11.19 6.56 15.83
C SER A 120 10.42 7.58 16.68
N GLY A 121 10.22 7.31 17.95
CA GLY A 121 9.49 8.18 18.89
C GLY A 121 8.24 7.50 19.44
N VAL A 122 7.10 8.14 19.31
CA VAL A 122 5.81 7.59 19.73
C VAL A 122 5.43 6.48 18.75
N GLY A 123 4.99 5.33 19.25
CA GLY A 123 4.60 4.14 18.47
C GLY A 123 3.72 4.41 17.26
N GLY A 124 3.21 3.39 16.60
CA GLY A 124 2.44 3.55 15.38
C GLY A 124 1.37 4.62 15.45
N THR A 125 1.32 5.50 14.47
CA THR A 125 0.36 6.60 14.40
C THR A 125 -0.30 6.69 13.04
N VAL A 126 -1.55 7.16 13.04
CA VAL A 126 -2.26 7.60 11.83
C VAL A 126 -1.69 8.95 11.39
N LYS A 127 -1.47 9.10 10.10
CA LYS A 127 -0.94 10.32 9.47
C LYS A 127 -1.74 10.63 8.20
N VAL A 128 -1.84 11.90 7.85
CA VAL A 128 -2.30 12.32 6.53
C VAL A 128 -1.21 11.98 5.52
N MET A 129 -1.53 11.15 4.54
CA MET A 129 -0.57 10.61 3.56
C MET A 129 0.15 11.73 2.80
N SER A 130 -0.59 12.70 2.29
CA SER A 130 0.00 13.79 1.49
C SER A 130 0.97 14.66 2.29
N GLU A 131 0.65 14.96 3.54
CA GLU A 131 1.54 15.74 4.45
C GLU A 131 2.80 14.95 4.78
N TYR A 132 2.64 13.67 5.13
CA TYR A 132 3.77 12.81 5.44
C TYR A 132 4.71 12.63 4.24
N CYS A 133 4.16 12.39 3.05
CA CYS A 133 4.96 12.25 1.83
C CYS A 133 5.75 13.53 1.52
N ARG A 134 5.14 14.72 1.61
CA ARG A 134 5.83 16.00 1.41
C ARG A 134 6.91 16.24 2.46
N MET A 135 6.62 15.96 3.73
CA MET A 135 7.60 16.05 4.81
C MET A 135 8.83 15.16 4.54
N ARG A 136 8.60 13.90 4.12
CA ARG A 136 9.67 12.97 3.75
C ARG A 136 10.46 13.44 2.53
N GLN A 137 9.78 13.96 1.52
CA GLN A 137 10.40 14.52 0.31
C GLN A 137 11.32 15.71 0.65
N GLY A 138 10.97 16.56 1.61
CA GLY A 138 11.77 17.69 2.07
C GLY A 138 12.95 17.29 2.96
N GLN A 139 12.99 16.06 3.52
CA GLN A 139 14.10 15.61 4.36
C GLN A 139 15.31 15.22 3.52
N LYS A 140 16.49 15.73 3.91
CA LYS A 140 17.76 15.31 3.30
C LYS A 140 18.10 13.86 3.66
N SER A 141 18.66 13.15 2.71
CA SER A 141 19.25 11.83 2.88
C SER A 141 20.76 11.92 2.61
N THR A 142 21.38 10.85 2.13
CA THR A 142 22.77 10.89 1.65
C THR A 142 22.85 11.68 0.33
N GLU A 143 24.03 12.19 -0.03
CA GLU A 143 24.26 12.88 -1.30
C GLU A 143 23.76 12.08 -2.50
N LYS A 144 23.98 10.76 -2.47
CA LYS A 144 23.56 9.84 -3.53
C LYS A 144 22.04 9.72 -3.66
N LEU A 145 21.31 9.74 -2.56
CA LEU A 145 19.84 9.58 -2.54
C LEU A 145 19.08 10.92 -2.57
N LYS A 146 19.73 12.02 -2.32
CA LYS A 146 19.20 13.40 -2.28
C LYS A 146 18.12 13.64 -1.21
N ASN A 147 17.05 12.82 -1.14
CA ASN A 147 15.94 12.98 -0.18
C ASN A 147 15.42 11.64 0.33
N LYS A 148 14.53 11.69 1.35
CA LYS A 148 13.87 10.54 1.95
C LYS A 148 12.46 10.28 1.38
N GLY A 149 12.16 10.77 0.20
CA GLY A 149 10.86 10.68 -0.44
C GLY A 149 10.40 9.27 -0.76
N LEU A 150 9.16 9.19 -1.26
CA LEU A 150 8.52 7.96 -1.70
C LEU A 150 9.28 7.32 -2.87
N ILE A 151 9.43 6.00 -2.81
CA ILE A 151 10.02 5.17 -3.87
C ILE A 151 8.93 4.54 -4.73
N CYS A 152 8.02 3.83 -4.08
CA CYS A 152 6.91 3.12 -4.73
C CYS A 152 5.84 2.73 -3.73
N VAL A 153 4.71 2.27 -4.28
CA VAL A 153 3.64 1.60 -3.55
C VAL A 153 3.61 0.13 -3.97
N LYS A 154 3.46 -0.78 -3.02
CA LYS A 154 3.40 -2.22 -3.25
C LYS A 154 2.11 -2.82 -2.68
N ARG A 155 1.53 -3.77 -3.41
CA ARG A 155 0.35 -4.55 -3.04
C ARG A 155 0.71 -6.00 -2.81
N TYR A 156 0.20 -6.56 -1.73
CA TYR A 156 0.40 -7.98 -1.36
C TYR A 156 -0.92 -8.73 -1.27
N ILE A 157 -2.02 -8.05 -0.96
CA ILE A 157 -3.36 -8.59 -1.03
C ILE A 157 -3.89 -8.20 -2.40
N GLU A 158 -3.77 -9.09 -3.37
CA GLU A 158 -4.28 -8.85 -4.71
C GLU A 158 -5.80 -8.69 -4.70
N ASP A 159 -6.31 -7.91 -5.62
CA ASP A 159 -7.74 -7.80 -5.82
C ASP A 159 -8.26 -9.16 -6.34
N ASP A 160 -9.43 -9.58 -5.88
CA ASP A 160 -10.10 -10.71 -6.48
C ASP A 160 -10.68 -10.30 -7.86
N GLU A 161 -10.99 -11.30 -8.68
CA GLU A 161 -11.51 -11.05 -10.03
C GLU A 161 -12.80 -10.22 -10.00
N LEU A 162 -13.65 -10.44 -8.99
CA LEU A 162 -14.89 -9.69 -8.84
C LEU A 162 -14.65 -8.20 -8.51
N THR A 163 -13.70 -7.91 -7.64
CA THR A 163 -13.33 -6.52 -7.30
C THR A 163 -12.78 -5.82 -8.54
N GLU A 164 -11.91 -6.49 -9.30
CA GLU A 164 -11.36 -5.93 -10.54
C GLU A 164 -12.45 -5.66 -11.59
N VAL A 165 -13.39 -6.56 -11.77
CA VAL A 165 -14.54 -6.40 -12.68
C VAL A 165 -15.39 -5.20 -12.27
N ASN A 166 -15.72 -5.06 -10.98
CA ASN A 166 -16.50 -3.93 -10.49
C ASN A 166 -15.77 -2.59 -10.72
N ASP A 167 -14.46 -2.54 -10.49
CA ASP A 167 -13.64 -1.34 -10.73
C ASP A 167 -13.61 -0.95 -12.21
N ILE A 168 -13.48 -1.94 -13.11
CA ILE A 168 -13.52 -1.72 -14.56
C ILE A 168 -14.89 -1.18 -14.98
N VAL A 169 -15.98 -1.80 -14.54
CA VAL A 169 -17.33 -1.38 -14.89
C VAL A 169 -17.64 0.00 -14.34
N TRP A 170 -17.24 0.29 -13.10
CA TRP A 170 -17.40 1.62 -12.50
C TRP A 170 -16.72 2.71 -13.32
N GLU A 171 -15.47 2.48 -13.73
CA GLU A 171 -14.70 3.42 -14.55
C GLU A 171 -15.38 3.67 -15.90
N LEU A 172 -15.83 2.62 -16.59
CA LEU A 172 -16.51 2.72 -17.86
C LEU A 172 -17.87 3.43 -17.74
N ALA A 173 -18.61 3.19 -16.66
CA ALA A 173 -19.88 3.85 -16.38
C ALA A 173 -19.69 5.33 -16.08
N HIS A 174 -18.70 5.68 -15.27
CA HIS A 174 -18.39 7.07 -14.92
C HIS A 174 -18.01 7.92 -16.15
N ARG A 175 -17.47 7.27 -17.18
CA ARG A 175 -17.12 7.91 -18.47
C ARG A 175 -18.25 7.85 -19.51
N GLY A 176 -19.41 7.32 -19.14
CA GLY A 176 -20.56 7.17 -20.05
C GLY A 176 -20.37 6.12 -21.15
N ILE A 177 -19.38 5.25 -21.04
CA ILE A 177 -19.11 4.17 -22.02
C ILE A 177 -20.11 3.02 -21.86
N VAL A 178 -20.54 2.75 -20.62
CA VAL A 178 -21.58 1.77 -20.31
C VAL A 178 -22.68 2.43 -19.46
N SER A 179 -23.94 2.02 -19.70
CA SER A 179 -25.11 2.65 -19.05
C SER A 179 -25.76 1.79 -17.97
N ASN A 180 -25.50 0.48 -17.94
CA ASN A 180 -26.06 -0.45 -16.95
C ASN A 180 -24.93 -1.24 -16.29
N SER A 181 -24.48 -0.77 -15.14
CA SER A 181 -23.33 -1.34 -14.41
C SER A 181 -23.56 -2.80 -14.00
N ASP A 182 -24.74 -3.14 -13.50
CA ASP A 182 -25.01 -4.50 -13.01
C ASP A 182 -24.94 -5.54 -14.14
N LEU A 183 -25.56 -5.21 -15.29
CA LEU A 183 -25.50 -6.05 -16.48
C LEU A 183 -24.06 -6.24 -16.98
N TRP A 184 -23.25 -5.19 -16.95
CA TRP A 184 -21.86 -5.28 -17.39
C TRP A 184 -20.97 -6.05 -16.40
N VAL A 185 -21.23 -5.96 -15.12
CA VAL A 185 -20.52 -6.78 -14.11
C VAL A 185 -20.78 -8.26 -14.38
N GLU A 186 -22.03 -8.68 -14.61
CA GLU A 186 -22.35 -10.07 -14.95
C GLU A 186 -21.71 -10.50 -16.27
N LYS A 187 -21.85 -9.70 -17.31
CA LYS A 187 -21.28 -9.99 -18.62
C LYS A 187 -19.76 -10.16 -18.59
N LEU A 188 -19.03 -9.32 -17.85
CA LEU A 188 -17.58 -9.42 -17.76
C LEU A 188 -17.11 -10.61 -16.91
N LYS A 189 -17.94 -11.14 -16.03
CA LYS A 189 -17.66 -12.39 -15.30
C LYS A 189 -17.79 -13.62 -16.21
N GLU A 190 -18.71 -13.59 -17.15
CA GLU A 190 -19.03 -14.73 -18.01
C GLU A 190 -18.20 -14.76 -19.30
N ASP A 191 -17.83 -13.61 -19.84
CA ASP A 191 -17.08 -13.46 -21.09
C ASP A 191 -15.65 -12.97 -20.87
N VAL A 192 -14.72 -13.91 -20.89
CA VAL A 192 -13.27 -13.64 -20.72
C VAL A 192 -12.74 -12.65 -21.77
N ASN A 193 -13.24 -12.69 -23.00
CA ASN A 193 -12.78 -11.77 -24.05
C ASN A 193 -13.31 -10.35 -23.82
N ALA A 194 -14.57 -10.21 -23.41
CA ALA A 194 -15.15 -8.93 -23.02
C ALA A 194 -14.42 -8.34 -21.82
N TYR A 195 -14.09 -9.14 -20.80
CA TYR A 195 -13.29 -8.73 -19.66
C TYR A 195 -11.92 -8.19 -20.07
N TRP A 196 -11.16 -8.93 -20.88
CA TRP A 196 -9.84 -8.48 -21.31
C TRP A 196 -9.88 -7.23 -22.17
N LEU A 197 -10.90 -7.08 -23.01
CA LEU A 197 -11.12 -5.88 -23.82
C LEU A 197 -11.41 -4.67 -22.92
N ALA A 198 -12.36 -4.80 -21.99
CA ALA A 198 -12.72 -3.74 -21.05
C ALA A 198 -11.51 -3.30 -20.19
N ARG A 199 -10.74 -4.26 -19.67
CA ARG A 199 -9.52 -4.01 -18.92
C ARG A 199 -8.47 -3.24 -19.74
N LYS A 200 -8.23 -3.63 -20.99
CA LYS A 200 -7.32 -2.91 -21.90
C LYS A 200 -7.81 -1.50 -22.21
N THR A 201 -9.12 -1.33 -22.39
CA THR A 201 -9.72 -0.01 -22.64
C THR A 201 -9.51 0.92 -21.44
N VAL A 202 -9.81 0.47 -20.23
CA VAL A 202 -9.58 1.25 -19.00
C VAL A 202 -8.09 1.59 -18.82
N LYS A 203 -7.20 0.64 -19.09
CA LYS A 203 -5.76 0.88 -19.04
C LYS A 203 -5.34 1.96 -20.05
N TYR A 204 -5.77 1.84 -21.30
CA TYR A 204 -5.46 2.83 -22.35
C TYR A 204 -5.94 4.24 -21.96
N ILE A 205 -7.16 4.35 -21.47
CA ILE A 205 -7.73 5.62 -21.02
C ILE A 205 -6.86 6.26 -19.94
N ARG A 206 -6.46 5.49 -18.91
CA ARG A 206 -5.64 5.98 -17.79
C ARG A 206 -4.23 6.42 -18.19
N GLU A 207 -3.69 5.86 -19.25
CA GLU A 207 -2.35 6.18 -19.76
C GLU A 207 -2.34 7.44 -20.65
N HIS A 208 -3.50 7.90 -21.16
CA HIS A 208 -3.62 8.99 -22.14
C HIS A 208 -4.43 10.20 -21.63
N GLU A 209 -4.79 10.23 -20.37
CA GLU A 209 -5.32 11.38 -19.64
C GLU A 209 -4.25 12.02 -18.73
#